data_6cfa76d940cea57f2c040e3f478ab963
#
_entry.id   6cfa76d940cea57f2c040e3f478ab963
#
_cell.length_a   1.000
_cell.length_b   1.000
_cell.length_c   1.000
_cell.angle_alpha   90.00
_cell.angle_beta   90.00
_cell.angle_gamma   90.00
#
_symmetry.space_group_name_H-M   'P 1'
#
loop_
_entity.id
_entity.type
_entity.pdbx_description
1 polymer ?
#
loop_
_entity_poly.entity_id
_entity_poly.type
_entity_poly.pdbx_seq_one_letter_code
_entity_poly.pdbx_strand_id
1 'polypeptide(L)'
;WIEYSFPLCIYTEKQLQLLKGRMATPCQIHKKNAVTFDTQLNILPCDMYFDKKIGRLGEDFTSFREFLELRKNNPYKSTIEEIDKLPSVKCNECKHLENCFGGCPVLWSKYSFDNLSEYKEKLNIQ
;
A
#
# COMPACT_ATOMS: atom_id res chain seq x y z
N TRP A 1 8.43 -16.16 -2.24
CA TRP A 1 7.70 -15.11 -1.49
C TRP A 1 7.67 -13.88 -2.36
N ILE A 2 6.48 -13.39 -2.69
CA ILE A 2 6.32 -12.08 -3.34
C ILE A 2 6.09 -11.10 -2.19
N GLU A 3 7.09 -10.30 -1.89
CA GLU A 3 7.04 -9.32 -0.78
C GLU A 3 6.15 -8.11 -1.12
N TYR A 4 5.86 -7.88 -2.39
CA TYR A 4 5.07 -6.75 -2.85
C TYR A 4 3.67 -7.19 -3.26
N SER A 5 2.67 -6.49 -2.72
CA SER A 5 1.26 -6.72 -3.04
C SER A 5 0.92 -6.10 -4.40
N PHE A 6 1.05 -6.88 -5.47
CA PHE A 6 0.50 -6.45 -6.76
C PHE A 6 -1.03 -6.57 -6.76
N PRO A 7 -1.75 -5.63 -7.41
CA PRO A 7 -3.19 -5.75 -7.54
C PRO A 7 -3.56 -7.00 -8.35
N LEU A 8 -4.54 -7.77 -7.86
CA LEU A 8 -4.92 -9.04 -8.48
C LEU A 8 -5.46 -8.90 -9.90
N CYS A 9 -5.97 -7.72 -10.24
CA CYS A 9 -6.50 -7.43 -11.57
C CYS A 9 -5.45 -7.44 -12.69
N ILE A 10 -4.13 -7.43 -12.37
CA ILE A 10 -3.08 -7.56 -13.40
C ILE A 10 -2.87 -9.01 -13.86
N TYR A 11 -3.35 -9.99 -13.09
CA TYR A 11 -3.17 -11.39 -13.39
C TYR A 11 -4.33 -11.95 -14.20
N THR A 12 -4.05 -12.96 -15.03
CA THR A 12 -5.07 -13.78 -15.68
C THR A 12 -5.68 -14.77 -14.67
N GLU A 13 -6.87 -15.30 -14.95
CA GLU A 13 -7.49 -16.32 -14.11
C GLU A 13 -6.58 -17.55 -13.93
N LYS A 14 -5.87 -17.96 -14.97
CA LYS A 14 -4.90 -19.06 -14.90
C LYS A 14 -3.75 -18.75 -13.94
N GLN A 15 -3.22 -17.53 -13.99
CA GLN A 15 -2.17 -17.09 -13.05
C GLN A 15 -2.70 -16.99 -11.62
N LEU A 16 -3.92 -16.49 -11.42
CA LEU A 16 -4.56 -16.43 -10.11
C LEU A 16 -4.75 -17.83 -9.51
N GLN A 17 -5.11 -18.83 -10.34
CA GLN A 17 -5.21 -20.22 -9.89
C GLN A 17 -3.85 -20.78 -9.44
N LEU A 18 -2.77 -20.46 -10.15
CA LEU A 18 -1.41 -20.87 -9.78
C LEU A 18 -0.93 -20.17 -8.48
N LEU A 19 -1.38 -18.95 -8.25
CA LEU A 19 -1.06 -18.16 -7.05
C LEU A 19 -1.91 -18.54 -5.84
N LYS A 20 -2.95 -19.36 -6.01
CA LYS A 20 -3.86 -19.77 -4.94
C LYS A 20 -3.08 -20.35 -3.75
N GLY A 21 -3.22 -19.72 -2.60
CA GLY A 21 -2.47 -20.08 -1.36
C GLY A 21 -1.06 -19.49 -1.26
N ARG A 22 -0.57 -18.77 -2.28
CA ARG A 22 0.74 -18.08 -2.27
C ARG A 22 0.61 -16.57 -2.41
N MET A 23 -0.60 -16.05 -2.30
CA MET A 23 -0.86 -14.63 -2.45
C MET A 23 -0.25 -13.86 -1.28
N ALA A 24 0.41 -12.76 -1.62
CA ALA A 24 0.98 -11.88 -0.63
C ALA A 24 -0.09 -11.41 0.36
N THR A 25 0.31 -11.29 1.60
CA THR A 25 -0.54 -10.68 2.62
C THR A 25 -0.81 -9.22 2.24
N PRO A 26 -1.95 -8.65 2.64
CA PRO A 26 -2.23 -7.24 2.43
C PRO A 26 -1.07 -6.35 2.89
N CYS A 27 -0.84 -5.26 2.17
CA CYS A 27 0.20 -4.29 2.47
C CYS A 27 0.12 -3.82 3.94
N GLN A 28 1.26 -3.66 4.60
CA GLN A 28 1.34 -3.25 6.00
C GLN A 28 0.72 -1.87 6.26
N ILE A 29 0.70 -0.98 5.25
CA ILE A 29 0.00 0.30 5.34
C ILE A 29 -1.49 0.06 5.60
N HIS A 30 -2.13 -0.80 4.82
CA HIS A 30 -3.55 -1.13 4.99
C HIS A 30 -3.84 -1.83 6.33
N LYS A 31 -2.90 -2.64 6.82
CA LYS A 31 -3.02 -3.29 8.14
C LYS A 31 -2.80 -2.33 9.30
N LYS A 32 -2.17 -1.17 9.07
CA LYS A 32 -1.84 -0.16 10.10
C LYS A 32 -1.04 -0.70 11.28
N ASN A 33 -0.26 -1.75 11.08
CA ASN A 33 0.46 -2.46 12.13
C ASN A 33 1.99 -2.40 11.98
N ALA A 34 2.50 -1.65 11.01
CA ALA A 34 3.93 -1.42 10.82
C ALA A 34 4.27 0.07 10.97
N VAL A 35 5.50 0.32 11.36
CA VAL A 35 6.12 1.64 11.42
C VAL A 35 7.47 1.55 10.73
N THR A 36 7.72 2.43 9.79
CA THR A 36 8.99 2.52 9.08
C THR A 36 9.71 3.80 9.50
N PHE A 37 10.99 3.68 9.81
CA PHE A 37 11.87 4.80 10.09
C PHE A 37 12.95 4.90 9.01
N ASP A 38 13.27 6.11 8.60
CA ASP A 38 14.51 6.36 7.85
C ASP A 38 15.71 6.47 8.78
N THR A 39 16.90 6.63 8.20
CA THR A 39 18.17 6.75 8.96
C THR A 39 18.25 8.04 9.79
N GLN A 40 17.38 8.99 9.57
CA GLN A 40 17.26 10.24 10.33
C GLN A 40 16.15 10.17 11.38
N LEU A 41 15.58 8.97 11.62
CA LEU A 41 14.49 8.71 12.55
C LEU A 41 13.17 9.39 12.21
N ASN A 42 12.98 9.76 10.93
CA ASN A 42 11.67 10.18 10.46
C ASN A 42 10.76 8.96 10.28
N ILE A 43 9.49 9.10 10.64
CA ILE A 43 8.46 8.11 10.35
C ILE A 43 8.03 8.28 8.89
N LEU A 44 7.96 7.16 8.18
CA LEU A 44 7.45 7.03 6.83
C LEU A 44 6.21 6.11 6.81
N PRO A 45 5.26 6.30 5.89
CA PRO A 45 4.15 5.36 5.69
C PRO A 45 4.66 3.94 5.36
N CYS A 46 5.70 3.84 4.54
CA CYS A 46 6.52 2.66 4.29
C CYS A 46 7.85 3.10 3.63
N ASP A 47 8.77 2.17 3.44
CA ASP A 47 10.07 2.39 2.81
C ASP A 47 9.99 2.96 1.37
N MET A 48 8.91 2.67 0.66
CA MET A 48 8.68 3.19 -0.69
C MET A 48 8.18 4.65 -0.73
N TYR A 49 7.73 5.19 0.41
CA TYR A 49 7.31 6.59 0.58
C TYR A 49 8.38 7.41 1.30
N PHE A 50 9.62 7.31 0.86
CA PHE A 50 10.78 7.99 1.46
C PHE A 50 10.70 9.52 1.44
N ASP A 51 9.85 10.10 0.62
CA ASP A 51 9.58 11.53 0.51
C ASP A 51 8.46 12.01 1.45
N LYS A 52 7.65 11.11 2.01
CA LYS A 52 6.53 11.43 2.90
C LYS A 52 6.91 11.25 4.37
N LYS A 53 7.59 12.26 4.93
CA LYS A 53 7.92 12.28 6.36
C LYS A 53 6.70 12.72 7.17
N ILE A 54 6.28 11.89 8.14
CA ILE A 54 5.05 12.10 8.92
C ILE A 54 5.33 12.63 10.32
N GLY A 55 6.53 12.41 10.81
CA GLY A 55 7.00 12.85 12.12
C GLY A 55 8.39 12.33 12.37
N ARG A 56 9.05 12.76 13.46
CA ARG A 56 10.42 12.41 13.80
C ARG A 56 10.58 12.05 15.26
N LEU A 57 11.24 10.93 15.51
CA LEU A 57 11.62 10.53 16.87
C LEU A 57 12.62 11.53 17.44
N GLY A 58 12.38 12.00 18.66
CA GLY A 58 13.17 13.00 19.35
C GLY A 58 12.70 14.44 19.14
N GLU A 59 11.83 14.70 18.15
CA GLU A 59 11.21 16.01 17.90
C GLU A 59 9.70 15.98 18.14
N ASP A 60 8.98 15.13 17.41
CA ASP A 60 7.51 15.06 17.48
C ASP A 60 7.01 14.06 18.54
N PHE A 61 7.85 13.11 18.95
CA PHE A 61 7.58 12.16 20.03
C PHE A 61 8.90 11.57 20.57
N THR A 62 8.90 11.15 21.82
CA THR A 62 10.06 10.57 22.51
C THR A 62 9.76 9.18 23.08
N SER A 63 8.51 8.77 23.07
CA SER A 63 8.05 7.49 23.61
C SER A 63 7.03 6.82 22.69
N PHE A 64 6.86 5.50 22.86
CA PHE A 64 5.84 4.75 22.13
C PHE A 64 4.41 5.25 22.42
N ARG A 65 4.16 5.72 23.64
CA ARG A 65 2.85 6.31 23.98
C ARG A 65 2.58 7.57 23.17
N GLU A 66 3.55 8.47 23.10
CA GLU A 66 3.44 9.71 22.31
C GLU A 66 3.29 9.41 20.82
N PHE A 67 4.01 8.39 20.31
CA PHE A 67 3.81 7.91 18.95
C PHE A 67 2.37 7.43 18.69
N LEU A 68 1.75 6.70 19.63
CA LEU A 68 0.36 6.27 19.48
C LEU A 68 -0.62 7.47 19.45
N GLU A 69 -0.33 8.54 20.18
CA GLU A 69 -1.11 9.78 20.11
C GLU A 69 -0.85 10.54 18.79
N LEU A 70 0.40 10.60 18.34
CA LEU A 70 0.75 11.17 17.04
C LEU A 70 -0.05 10.51 15.90
N ARG A 71 -0.21 9.19 15.93
CA ARG A 71 -0.98 8.44 14.92
C ARG A 71 -2.44 8.85 14.80
N LYS A 72 -3.04 9.39 15.85
CA LYS A 72 -4.44 9.82 15.88
C LYS A 72 -4.64 11.21 15.30
N ASN A 73 -3.55 11.97 15.16
CA ASN A 73 -3.56 13.37 14.78
C ASN A 73 -2.91 13.62 13.41
N ASN A 74 -3.16 14.79 12.85
CA ASN A 74 -2.47 15.25 11.66
C ASN A 74 -1.02 15.66 12.01
N PRO A 75 -0.06 15.45 11.06
CA PRO A 75 -0.25 15.02 9.68
C PRO A 75 -0.35 13.49 9.48
N TYR A 76 -0.09 12.67 10.51
CA TYR A 76 -0.07 11.21 10.36
C TYR A 76 -1.42 10.68 9.82
N LYS A 77 -2.50 11.03 10.50
CA LYS A 77 -3.84 10.56 10.16
C LYS A 77 -4.22 10.92 8.73
N SER A 78 -4.08 12.19 8.35
CA SER A 78 -4.44 12.66 7.00
C SER A 78 -3.59 12.02 5.91
N THR A 79 -2.29 11.78 6.16
CA THR A 79 -1.40 11.11 5.19
C THR A 79 -1.83 9.66 4.95
N ILE A 80 -2.17 8.91 6.00
CA ILE A 80 -2.66 7.53 5.85
C ILE A 80 -4.02 7.50 5.16
N GLU A 81 -4.93 8.41 5.51
CA GLU A 81 -6.24 8.51 4.85
C GLU A 81 -6.12 8.86 3.36
N GLU A 82 -5.16 9.70 2.98
CA GLU A 82 -4.85 10.01 1.59
C GLU A 82 -4.34 8.77 0.84
N ILE A 83 -3.46 8.00 1.45
CA ILE A 83 -2.92 6.76 0.90
C ILE A 83 -4.02 5.69 0.76
N ASP A 84 -4.90 5.56 1.73
CA ASP A 84 -6.01 4.61 1.73
C ASP A 84 -7.02 4.88 0.58
N LYS A 85 -7.02 6.09 0.01
CA LYS A 85 -7.85 6.46 -1.15
C LYS A 85 -7.25 6.06 -2.51
N LEU A 86 -5.99 5.66 -2.55
CA LEU A 86 -5.26 5.37 -3.79
C LEU A 86 -5.72 4.13 -4.58
N PRO A 87 -6.40 3.10 -4.02
CA PRO A 87 -7.06 2.12 -4.85
C PRO A 87 -8.03 2.79 -5.84
N SER A 88 -8.04 2.32 -7.08
CA SER A 88 -8.96 2.82 -8.10
C SER A 88 -10.42 2.74 -7.62
N VAL A 89 -11.28 3.69 -8.03
CA VAL A 89 -12.74 3.61 -7.82
C VAL A 89 -13.32 2.26 -8.27
N LYS A 90 -12.74 1.65 -9.30
CA LYS A 90 -13.11 0.30 -9.79
C LYS A 90 -12.87 -0.80 -8.76
N CYS A 91 -12.04 -0.57 -7.76
CA CYS A 91 -11.82 -1.52 -6.67
C CYS A 91 -13.04 -1.67 -5.75
N ASN A 92 -13.89 -0.65 -5.65
CA ASN A 92 -15.06 -0.67 -4.76
C ASN A 92 -16.08 -1.76 -5.15
N GLU A 93 -16.15 -2.12 -6.43
CA GLU A 93 -17.05 -3.15 -6.97
C GLU A 93 -16.31 -4.47 -7.26
N CYS A 94 -15.03 -4.55 -6.89
CA CYS A 94 -14.19 -5.69 -7.23
C CYS A 94 -14.39 -6.86 -6.25
N LYS A 95 -14.75 -8.04 -6.80
CA LYS A 95 -14.91 -9.29 -6.02
C LYS A 95 -13.66 -9.73 -5.25
N HIS A 96 -12.49 -9.20 -5.61
CA HIS A 96 -11.21 -9.53 -4.98
C HIS A 96 -10.75 -8.49 -3.94
N LEU A 97 -11.54 -7.43 -3.69
CA LEU A 97 -11.10 -6.33 -2.82
C LEU A 97 -10.72 -6.81 -1.42
N GLU A 98 -11.51 -7.69 -0.83
CA GLU A 98 -11.27 -8.22 0.54
C GLU A 98 -9.95 -8.96 0.70
N ASN A 99 -9.41 -9.51 -0.39
CA ASN A 99 -8.13 -10.23 -0.39
C ASN A 99 -6.99 -9.42 -0.99
N CYS A 100 -7.32 -8.49 -1.89
CA CYS A 100 -6.37 -7.70 -2.66
C CYS A 100 -6.06 -6.35 -2.00
N PHE A 101 -7.05 -5.72 -1.36
CA PHE A 101 -6.98 -4.35 -0.82
C PHE A 101 -6.45 -3.31 -1.82
N GLY A 102 -6.63 -3.58 -3.12
CA GLY A 102 -6.10 -2.73 -4.20
C GLY A 102 -4.61 -2.93 -4.50
N GLY A 103 -3.90 -3.79 -3.77
CA GLY A 103 -2.47 -3.98 -3.91
C GLY A 103 -1.64 -2.88 -3.25
N CYS A 104 -0.45 -2.63 -3.79
CA CYS A 104 0.46 -1.62 -3.23
C CYS A 104 -0.01 -0.18 -3.54
N PRO A 105 -0.24 0.67 -2.54
CA PRO A 105 -0.65 2.07 -2.75
C PRO A 105 0.35 2.88 -3.59
N VAL A 106 1.65 2.59 -3.47
CA VAL A 106 2.69 3.28 -4.28
C VAL A 106 2.49 3.03 -5.76
N LEU A 107 2.02 1.85 -6.15
CA LEU A 107 1.72 1.55 -7.54
C LEU A 107 0.68 2.52 -8.09
N TRP A 108 -0.41 2.73 -7.35
CA TRP A 108 -1.51 3.61 -7.74
C TRP A 108 -1.16 5.09 -7.72
N SER A 109 -0.14 5.50 -6.97
CA SER A 109 0.37 6.87 -7.02
C SER A 109 1.11 7.19 -8.32
N LYS A 110 1.54 6.15 -9.07
CA LYS A 110 2.34 6.28 -10.30
C LYS A 110 1.59 5.81 -11.55
N TYR A 111 0.63 4.92 -11.41
CA TYR A 111 -0.06 4.28 -12.53
C TYR A 111 -1.57 4.38 -12.35
N SER A 112 -2.28 4.65 -13.44
CA SER A 112 -3.74 4.56 -13.49
C SER A 112 -4.19 3.10 -13.72
N PHE A 113 -5.48 2.83 -13.51
CA PHE A 113 -6.07 1.55 -13.84
C PHE A 113 -5.95 1.23 -15.35
N ASP A 114 -6.07 2.23 -16.21
CA ASP A 114 -5.98 2.05 -17.66
C ASP A 114 -4.57 1.66 -18.09
N ASN A 115 -3.52 2.23 -17.46
CA ASN A 115 -2.15 1.78 -17.69
C ASN A 115 -1.95 0.30 -17.31
N LEU A 116 -2.53 -0.15 -16.20
CA LEU A 116 -2.43 -1.56 -15.79
C LEU A 116 -3.22 -2.48 -16.73
N SER A 117 -4.36 -2.05 -17.25
CA SER A 117 -5.15 -2.79 -18.23
C SER A 117 -4.37 -2.99 -19.53
N GLU A 118 -3.71 -1.95 -20.02
CA GLU A 118 -2.83 -2.02 -21.20
C GLU A 118 -1.68 -3.01 -21.02
N TYR A 119 -1.04 -3.01 -19.84
CA TYR A 119 0.00 -4.00 -19.51
C TYR A 119 -0.55 -5.41 -19.46
N LYS A 120 -1.75 -5.60 -18.93
CA LYS A 120 -2.40 -6.91 -18.90
C LYS A 120 -2.64 -7.46 -20.30
N GLU A 121 -3.13 -6.62 -21.22
CA GLU A 121 -3.33 -7.01 -22.62
C GLU A 121 -2.01 -7.40 -23.28
N LYS A 122 -0.95 -6.64 -23.07
CA LYS A 122 0.39 -6.98 -23.59
C LYS A 122 0.93 -8.30 -23.02
N LEU A 123 0.66 -8.61 -21.75
CA LEU A 123 1.08 -9.86 -21.12
C LEU A 123 0.26 -11.08 -21.59
N ASN A 124 -0.97 -10.88 -22.06
CA ASN A 124 -1.83 -11.95 -22.57
C ASN A 124 -1.54 -12.34 -24.01
N ILE A 125 -0.77 -11.53 -24.74
CA ILE A 125 -0.39 -11.78 -26.14
C ILE A 125 0.89 -12.65 -26.23
N GLN A 126 1.55 -12.92 -25.13
CA GLN A 126 2.71 -13.82 -25.02
C GLN A 126 2.30 -15.19 -24.44
#